data_6db3c9dd0938f796b6f79735d9d35d46
#
_entry.id   6db3c9dd0938f796b6f79735d9d35d46
#
_cell.length_a   1.000
_cell.length_b   1.000
_cell.length_c   1.000
_cell.angle_alpha   90.00
_cell.angle_beta   90.00
_cell.angle_gamma   90.00
#
_symmetry.space_group_name_H-M   'P 1'
#
loop_
_entity.id
_entity.type
_entity.pdbx_description
1 polymer ?
#
loop_
_entity_poly.entity_id
_entity_poly.type
_entity_poly.pdbx_seq_one_letter_code
_entity_poly.pdbx_strand_id
1 'polypeptide(L)'
;MAVRQADVVLVGGGVMSATLGMMLRQLDPSLDIVMVERLDHVAHESTDGWNNAGTGHAGYCELNYTPETDDGDVAIERALQINAQFEVSLQFWSHLVEQGMLPDPKSFINRTPHQSFVWGEKDVAFLKRRYEKLSSHHLFREMEYTESPEELETWMPLVVNHRDPMQSVAATRIKHGSDVDFGSLTRSMVKYLESQPNFELMLSCPVHYIDQRDNGRWKVRVKNQKTGELTKLEAGFVFLGAGGGALPLLQKSGIEEARGYGGFPVSGQWLVCGKPEIVEKHHSKVYGKAPIGAPPMSVPHLDTRIINGEPALLFGPFAGFTTRFLKQGSVFDLFGSVKPTNLKPMLSVSKSNMDLTRYLIGEVFQSHGDRVSSLRNFFPDAREDDWKLQMAGQRVQIIKQTSDGGGKLEFGTEIVAAKDG
;
A
#
# COMPACT_ATOMS: atom_id res chain seq x y z
N MET A 1 7.13 29.97 25.40
CA MET A 1 6.16 29.11 24.67
C MET A 1 5.66 28.07 25.64
N ALA A 2 4.34 27.96 25.81
CA ALA A 2 3.74 26.91 26.62
C ALA A 2 4.01 25.53 25.95
N VAL A 3 4.16 24.51 26.78
CA VAL A 3 4.31 23.12 26.33
C VAL A 3 2.90 22.50 26.36
N ARG A 4 2.41 22.00 25.23
CA ARG A 4 1.17 21.26 25.14
C ARG A 4 1.43 19.83 25.62
N GLN A 5 0.81 19.41 26.69
CA GLN A 5 0.85 18.02 27.18
C GLN A 5 -0.16 17.18 26.41
N ALA A 6 0.17 15.94 26.10
CA ALA A 6 -0.71 14.95 25.51
C ALA A 6 -0.39 13.55 26.08
N ASP A 7 -1.34 12.62 26.01
CA ASP A 7 -1.06 11.23 26.30
C ASP A 7 -0.38 10.59 25.09
N VAL A 8 -0.92 10.87 23.89
CA VAL A 8 -0.46 10.28 22.62
C VAL A 8 -0.25 11.35 21.56
N VAL A 9 0.86 11.25 20.83
CA VAL A 9 1.09 12.01 19.60
C VAL A 9 1.16 11.04 18.42
N LEU A 10 0.26 11.21 17.46
CA LEU A 10 0.21 10.47 16.19
C LEU A 10 0.87 11.32 15.09
N VAL A 11 1.99 10.89 14.55
CA VAL A 11 2.72 11.63 13.52
C VAL A 11 2.40 11.07 12.13
N GLY A 12 1.78 11.91 11.31
CA GLY A 12 1.25 11.57 9.99
C GLY A 12 -0.25 11.30 10.00
N GLY A 13 -0.99 11.96 9.12
CA GLY A 13 -2.45 11.84 8.97
C GLY A 13 -2.86 10.75 7.96
N GLY A 14 -2.13 9.64 7.90
CA GLY A 14 -2.43 8.50 7.04
C GLY A 14 -3.27 7.43 7.72
N VAL A 15 -3.64 6.38 6.98
CA VAL A 15 -4.52 5.29 7.43
C VAL A 15 -4.01 4.62 8.72
N MET A 16 -2.69 4.45 8.89
CA MET A 16 -2.13 3.80 10.08
C MET A 16 -2.38 4.60 11.35
N SER A 17 -2.10 5.91 11.33
CA SER A 17 -2.37 6.80 12.47
C SER A 17 -3.86 6.95 12.75
N ALA A 18 -4.68 7.09 11.71
CA ALA A 18 -6.13 7.18 11.86
C ALA A 18 -6.71 5.91 12.48
N THR A 19 -6.29 4.72 12.01
CA THR A 19 -6.72 3.44 12.58
C THR A 19 -6.30 3.30 14.04
N LEU A 20 -5.03 3.63 14.37
CA LEU A 20 -4.56 3.60 15.76
C LEU A 20 -5.33 4.59 16.64
N GLY A 21 -5.59 5.81 16.15
CA GLY A 21 -6.40 6.79 16.86
C GLY A 21 -7.80 6.29 17.17
N MET A 22 -8.47 5.62 16.22
CA MET A 22 -9.77 4.97 16.42
C MET A 22 -9.69 3.84 17.46
N MET A 23 -8.66 2.99 17.38
CA MET A 23 -8.46 1.90 18.36
C MET A 23 -8.24 2.44 19.77
N LEU A 24 -7.37 3.43 19.92
CA LEU A 24 -7.09 4.08 21.22
C LEU A 24 -8.36 4.69 21.81
N ARG A 25 -9.17 5.36 20.98
CA ARG A 25 -10.43 5.96 21.41
C ARG A 25 -11.45 4.90 21.87
N GLN A 26 -11.43 3.69 21.29
CA GLN A 26 -12.26 2.58 21.75
C GLN A 26 -11.78 2.01 23.08
N LEU A 27 -10.47 1.91 23.27
CA LEU A 27 -9.85 1.32 24.46
C LEU A 27 -9.91 2.24 25.68
N ASP A 28 -9.64 3.53 25.48
CA ASP A 28 -9.68 4.55 26.52
C ASP A 28 -10.15 5.91 25.95
N PRO A 29 -11.44 6.24 26.10
CA PRO A 29 -11.98 7.51 25.62
C PRO A 29 -11.41 8.74 26.32
N SER A 30 -10.71 8.60 27.45
CA SER A 30 -10.14 9.73 28.21
C SER A 30 -8.80 10.22 27.65
N LEU A 31 -8.11 9.43 26.82
CA LEU A 31 -6.81 9.78 26.27
C LEU A 31 -6.86 11.13 25.51
N ASP A 32 -5.86 11.96 25.81
CA ASP A 32 -5.62 13.22 25.09
C ASP A 32 -4.68 12.91 23.89
N ILE A 33 -5.23 12.96 22.68
CA ILE A 33 -4.56 12.56 21.44
C ILE A 33 -4.31 13.79 20.56
N VAL A 34 -3.08 14.01 20.16
CA VAL A 34 -2.72 15.01 19.16
C VAL A 34 -2.22 14.31 17.90
N MET A 35 -2.89 14.56 16.77
CA MET A 35 -2.41 14.12 15.45
C MET A 35 -1.73 15.29 14.74
N VAL A 36 -0.52 15.08 14.26
CA VAL A 36 0.22 16.09 13.50
C VAL A 36 0.45 15.62 12.08
N GLU A 37 0.06 16.45 11.10
CA GLU A 37 0.25 16.20 9.68
C GLU A 37 1.06 17.34 9.04
N ARG A 38 2.06 16.99 8.23
CA ARG A 38 2.92 17.98 7.58
C ARG A 38 2.24 18.71 6.43
N LEU A 39 1.25 18.08 5.81
CA LEU A 39 0.46 18.65 4.71
C LEU A 39 -0.76 19.39 5.26
N ASP A 40 -1.46 20.09 4.40
CA ASP A 40 -2.63 20.87 4.78
C ASP A 40 -3.93 20.08 4.81
N HIS A 41 -3.86 18.79 4.58
CA HIS A 41 -4.96 17.84 4.74
C HIS A 41 -4.43 16.41 4.96
N VAL A 42 -5.26 15.56 5.55
CA VAL A 42 -4.95 14.15 5.83
C VAL A 42 -5.11 13.27 4.59
N ALA A 43 -4.55 12.08 4.61
CA ALA A 43 -4.71 11.03 3.58
C ALA A 43 -4.21 11.43 2.18
N HIS A 44 -3.19 12.28 2.06
CA HIS A 44 -2.75 12.84 0.78
C HIS A 44 -1.54 12.13 0.15
N GLU A 45 -0.73 11.44 0.91
CA GLU A 45 0.42 10.67 0.40
C GLU A 45 -0.02 9.25 -0.02
N SER A 46 0.64 8.20 0.43
CA SER A 46 0.35 6.81 0.02
C SER A 46 -1.10 6.35 0.29
N THR A 47 -1.79 7.00 1.23
CA THR A 47 -3.19 6.71 1.59
C THR A 47 -4.21 7.26 0.59
N ASP A 48 -3.89 8.30 -0.18
CA ASP A 48 -4.80 8.85 -1.20
C ASP A 48 -5.25 7.77 -2.18
N GLY A 49 -6.52 7.78 -2.58
CA GLY A 49 -7.12 6.76 -3.45
C GLY A 49 -6.38 6.57 -4.78
N TRP A 50 -5.79 7.63 -5.32
CA TRP A 50 -4.99 7.58 -6.56
C TRP A 50 -3.55 7.13 -6.36
N ASN A 51 -3.07 7.05 -5.13
CA ASN A 51 -1.69 6.70 -4.81
C ASN A 51 -1.49 5.22 -4.47
N ASN A 52 -2.56 4.41 -4.50
CA ASN A 52 -2.52 2.96 -4.21
C ASN A 52 -3.53 2.20 -5.06
N ALA A 53 -3.40 0.89 -5.13
CA ALA A 53 -4.31 0.02 -5.89
C ALA A 53 -5.68 -0.16 -5.23
N GLY A 54 -5.85 0.24 -3.96
CA GLY A 54 -7.10 0.07 -3.21
C GLY A 54 -7.60 -1.36 -3.13
N THR A 55 -6.75 -2.34 -3.40
CA THR A 55 -7.13 -3.73 -3.32
C THR A 55 -7.34 -4.09 -1.86
N GLY A 56 -8.55 -4.54 -1.54
CA GLY A 56 -8.80 -5.21 -0.27
C GLY A 56 -8.11 -6.57 -0.30
N HIS A 57 -6.80 -6.57 0.02
CA HIS A 57 -5.95 -7.74 -0.14
C HIS A 57 -6.36 -8.86 0.81
N ALA A 58 -7.21 -9.75 0.29
CA ALA A 58 -7.60 -11.00 0.96
C ALA A 58 -6.83 -12.22 0.38
N GLY A 59 -5.74 -12.00 -0.32
CA GLY A 59 -4.93 -13.06 -0.93
C GLY A 59 -5.58 -13.74 -2.15
N TYR A 60 -6.69 -13.21 -2.67
CA TYR A 60 -7.50 -13.88 -3.68
C TYR A 60 -6.84 -13.89 -5.06
N CYS A 61 -6.33 -12.76 -5.53
CA CYS A 61 -5.84 -12.56 -6.90
C CYS A 61 -4.32 -12.46 -7.04
N GLU A 62 -3.59 -12.13 -5.98
CA GLU A 62 -2.15 -11.89 -6.03
C GLU A 62 -1.37 -13.21 -6.04
N LEU A 63 -0.78 -13.55 -7.18
CA LEU A 63 -0.09 -14.84 -7.39
C LEU A 63 1.23 -14.94 -6.62
N ASN A 64 1.87 -13.82 -6.27
CA ASN A 64 3.12 -13.82 -5.49
C ASN A 64 2.94 -14.30 -4.04
N TYR A 65 1.70 -14.35 -3.55
CA TYR A 65 1.43 -14.92 -2.22
C TYR A 65 1.36 -16.46 -2.23
N THR A 66 1.43 -17.04 -3.40
CA THR A 66 1.33 -18.48 -3.62
C THR A 66 2.42 -18.95 -4.59
N PRO A 67 3.71 -18.80 -4.22
CA PRO A 67 4.81 -19.21 -5.08
C PRO A 67 4.82 -20.72 -5.32
N GLU A 68 5.33 -21.11 -6.46
CA GLU A 68 5.63 -22.51 -6.77
C GLU A 68 6.85 -22.95 -5.96
N THR A 69 6.78 -24.11 -5.35
CA THR A 69 7.87 -24.72 -4.56
C THR A 69 8.78 -25.57 -5.45
N ASP A 70 9.98 -25.93 -4.96
CA ASP A 70 10.96 -26.68 -5.74
C ASP A 70 10.47 -28.07 -6.19
N ASP A 71 9.51 -28.65 -5.47
CA ASP A 71 8.84 -29.92 -5.81
C ASP A 71 7.64 -29.74 -6.76
N GLY A 72 7.38 -28.52 -7.22
CA GLY A 72 6.30 -28.19 -8.15
C GLY A 72 4.92 -28.03 -7.52
N ASP A 73 4.83 -28.04 -6.19
CA ASP A 73 3.61 -27.70 -5.42
C ASP A 73 3.46 -26.18 -5.31
N VAL A 74 2.42 -25.71 -4.63
CA VAL A 74 2.12 -24.28 -4.42
C VAL A 74 2.05 -24.00 -2.93
N ALA A 75 2.90 -23.09 -2.43
CA ALA A 75 2.84 -22.63 -1.05
C ALA A 75 1.65 -21.66 -0.88
N ILE A 76 0.78 -21.89 0.11
CA ILE A 76 -0.44 -21.09 0.32
C ILE A 76 -0.46 -20.33 1.65
N GLU A 77 0.48 -20.57 2.54
CA GLU A 77 0.50 -20.05 3.92
C GLU A 77 0.47 -18.51 3.93
N ARG A 78 1.18 -17.88 2.99
CA ARG A 78 1.18 -16.44 2.87
C ARG A 78 -0.18 -15.88 2.46
N ALA A 79 -0.88 -16.53 1.54
CA ALA A 79 -2.22 -16.13 1.12
C ALA A 79 -3.22 -16.27 2.28
N LEU A 80 -3.15 -17.36 3.06
CA LEU A 80 -3.98 -17.56 4.25
C LEU A 80 -3.73 -16.48 5.29
N GLN A 81 -2.48 -16.15 5.57
CA GLN A 81 -2.12 -15.11 6.53
C GLN A 81 -2.66 -13.74 6.09
N ILE A 82 -2.50 -13.37 4.83
CA ILE A 82 -2.98 -12.10 4.28
C ILE A 82 -4.51 -12.04 4.34
N ASN A 83 -5.20 -13.14 4.01
CA ASN A 83 -6.65 -13.21 4.12
C ASN A 83 -7.11 -12.95 5.57
N ALA A 84 -6.56 -13.67 6.52
CA ALA A 84 -6.92 -13.52 7.94
C ALA A 84 -6.68 -12.08 8.45
N GLN A 85 -5.59 -11.42 8.03
CA GLN A 85 -5.31 -10.02 8.38
C GLN A 85 -6.35 -9.06 7.79
N PHE A 86 -6.79 -9.30 6.55
CA PHE A 86 -7.81 -8.47 5.93
C PHE A 86 -9.19 -8.67 6.58
N GLU A 87 -9.56 -9.91 6.92
CA GLU A 87 -10.79 -10.20 7.65
C GLU A 87 -10.86 -9.46 9.00
N VAL A 88 -9.75 -9.39 9.75
CA VAL A 88 -9.68 -8.58 10.98
C VAL A 88 -9.92 -7.10 10.69
N SER A 89 -9.38 -6.59 9.58
CA SER A 89 -9.62 -5.20 9.17
C SER A 89 -11.09 -4.94 8.84
N LEU A 90 -11.74 -5.85 8.12
CA LEU A 90 -13.18 -5.78 7.81
C LEU A 90 -14.05 -5.81 9.06
N GLN A 91 -13.73 -6.68 10.02
CA GLN A 91 -14.43 -6.75 11.31
C GLN A 91 -14.31 -5.42 12.07
N PHE A 92 -13.12 -4.84 12.10
CA PHE A 92 -12.93 -3.53 12.77
C PHE A 92 -13.72 -2.43 12.08
N TRP A 93 -13.69 -2.32 10.76
CA TRP A 93 -14.47 -1.31 10.04
C TRP A 93 -15.97 -1.52 10.18
N SER A 94 -16.44 -2.78 10.14
CA SER A 94 -17.85 -3.11 10.40
C SER A 94 -18.29 -2.65 11.77
N HIS A 95 -17.49 -2.94 12.80
CA HIS A 95 -17.76 -2.46 14.16
C HIS A 95 -17.87 -0.93 14.22
N LEU A 96 -16.95 -0.20 13.59
CA LEU A 96 -16.99 1.27 13.57
C LEU A 96 -18.24 1.81 12.85
N VAL A 97 -18.68 1.15 11.77
CA VAL A 97 -19.93 1.52 11.06
C VAL A 97 -21.16 1.24 11.94
N GLU A 98 -21.22 0.07 12.56
CA GLU A 98 -22.33 -0.31 13.47
C GLU A 98 -22.46 0.63 14.67
N GLN A 99 -21.34 1.15 15.18
CA GLN A 99 -21.32 2.15 16.24
C GLN A 99 -21.60 3.59 15.75
N GLY A 100 -21.86 3.79 14.45
CA GLY A 100 -22.09 5.12 13.87
C GLY A 100 -20.86 6.03 13.81
N MET A 101 -19.65 5.46 13.96
CA MET A 101 -18.39 6.20 13.93
C MET A 101 -17.86 6.39 12.50
N LEU A 102 -18.26 5.54 11.59
CA LEU A 102 -18.00 5.66 10.15
C LEU A 102 -19.32 5.79 9.38
N PRO A 103 -19.29 6.46 8.21
CA PRO A 103 -20.46 6.57 7.34
C PRO A 103 -20.80 5.24 6.67
N ASP A 104 -21.81 5.25 5.77
CA ASP A 104 -22.15 4.11 4.92
C ASP A 104 -20.87 3.52 4.29
N PRO A 105 -20.62 2.22 4.44
CA PRO A 105 -19.41 1.57 3.95
C PRO A 105 -19.19 1.76 2.44
N LYS A 106 -20.23 1.94 1.62
CA LYS A 106 -20.10 2.22 0.18
C LYS A 106 -19.30 3.50 -0.12
N SER A 107 -19.14 4.39 0.84
CA SER A 107 -18.33 5.59 0.67
C SER A 107 -16.82 5.32 0.68
N PHE A 108 -16.38 4.14 1.12
CA PHE A 108 -14.96 3.80 1.20
C PHE A 108 -14.62 2.35 0.82
N ILE A 109 -15.60 1.43 0.76
CA ILE A 109 -15.37 0.04 0.34
C ILE A 109 -16.50 -0.42 -0.57
N ASN A 110 -16.15 -0.97 -1.71
CA ASN A 110 -17.09 -1.43 -2.72
C ASN A 110 -16.79 -2.88 -3.10
N ARG A 111 -17.83 -3.68 -3.26
CA ARG A 111 -17.69 -5.06 -3.71
C ARG A 111 -17.16 -5.07 -5.14
N THR A 112 -16.01 -5.68 -5.33
CA THR A 112 -15.30 -5.76 -6.61
C THR A 112 -14.69 -7.15 -6.73
N PRO A 113 -15.10 -7.99 -7.68
CA PRO A 113 -14.53 -9.31 -7.86
C PRO A 113 -13.01 -9.26 -8.03
N HIS A 114 -12.31 -10.19 -7.37
CA HIS A 114 -10.88 -10.38 -7.53
C HIS A 114 -10.62 -11.58 -8.42
N GLN A 115 -9.78 -11.41 -9.42
CA GLN A 115 -9.48 -12.39 -10.43
C GLN A 115 -7.96 -12.51 -10.63
N SER A 116 -7.48 -13.74 -10.80
CA SER A 116 -6.14 -13.97 -11.36
C SER A 116 -6.32 -14.43 -12.79
N PHE A 117 -5.55 -13.88 -13.71
CA PHE A 117 -5.59 -14.25 -15.13
C PHE A 117 -4.17 -14.60 -15.61
N VAL A 118 -4.07 -15.72 -16.29
CA VAL A 118 -2.79 -16.20 -16.84
C VAL A 118 -2.98 -16.72 -18.26
N TRP A 119 -1.89 -16.79 -19.01
CA TRP A 119 -1.85 -17.36 -20.35
C TRP A 119 -0.60 -18.21 -20.56
N GLY A 120 -0.70 -19.17 -21.49
CA GLY A 120 0.32 -20.18 -21.78
C GLY A 120 0.20 -21.39 -20.87
N GLU A 121 0.49 -22.57 -21.44
CA GLU A 121 0.25 -23.88 -20.81
C GLU A 121 0.86 -24.00 -19.40
N LYS A 122 2.09 -23.52 -19.22
CA LYS A 122 2.80 -23.59 -17.94
C LYS A 122 2.05 -22.81 -16.85
N ASP A 123 1.61 -21.59 -17.16
CA ASP A 123 0.97 -20.72 -16.17
C ASP A 123 -0.49 -21.14 -15.93
N VAL A 124 -1.18 -21.68 -16.93
CA VAL A 124 -2.49 -22.33 -16.79
C VAL A 124 -2.38 -23.52 -15.83
N ALA A 125 -1.41 -24.42 -16.02
CA ALA A 125 -1.19 -25.54 -15.12
C ALA A 125 -0.85 -25.11 -13.69
N PHE A 126 -0.05 -24.06 -13.51
CA PHE A 126 0.23 -23.44 -12.21
C PHE A 126 -1.05 -22.91 -11.55
N LEU A 127 -1.86 -22.14 -12.28
CA LEU A 127 -3.08 -21.54 -11.75
C LEU A 127 -4.10 -22.59 -11.31
N LYS A 128 -4.17 -23.72 -12.06
CA LYS A 128 -5.03 -24.85 -11.71
C LYS A 128 -4.62 -25.50 -10.39
N ARG A 129 -3.33 -25.81 -10.21
CA ARG A 129 -2.80 -26.34 -8.93
C ARG A 129 -3.06 -25.39 -7.77
N ARG A 130 -2.83 -24.08 -7.99
CA ARG A 130 -3.14 -23.04 -7.01
C ARG A 130 -4.61 -23.05 -6.62
N TYR A 131 -5.51 -23.11 -7.59
CA TYR A 131 -6.95 -23.19 -7.36
C TYR A 131 -7.33 -24.41 -6.52
N GLU A 132 -6.90 -25.61 -6.93
CA GLU A 132 -7.19 -26.86 -6.25
C GLU A 132 -6.75 -26.81 -4.78
N LYS A 133 -5.58 -26.26 -4.51
CA LYS A 133 -5.04 -26.14 -3.15
C LYS A 133 -5.74 -25.09 -2.31
N LEU A 134 -5.98 -23.90 -2.84
CA LEU A 134 -6.65 -22.83 -2.11
C LEU A 134 -8.13 -23.13 -1.86
N SER A 135 -8.88 -23.62 -2.87
CA SER A 135 -10.32 -23.88 -2.76
C SER A 135 -10.65 -24.98 -1.76
N SER A 136 -9.70 -25.84 -1.41
CA SER A 136 -9.85 -26.82 -0.32
C SER A 136 -9.88 -26.19 1.07
N HIS A 137 -9.39 -24.94 1.21
CA HIS A 137 -9.39 -24.21 2.47
C HIS A 137 -10.63 -23.35 2.61
N HIS A 138 -11.25 -23.33 3.80
CA HIS A 138 -12.53 -22.64 4.04
C HIS A 138 -12.54 -21.14 3.67
N LEU A 139 -11.40 -20.44 3.79
CA LEU A 139 -11.27 -19.01 3.40
C LEU A 139 -11.38 -18.78 1.89
N PHE A 140 -11.15 -19.79 1.07
CA PHE A 140 -11.12 -19.72 -0.39
C PHE A 140 -12.14 -20.63 -1.07
N ARG A 141 -13.04 -21.26 -0.31
CA ARG A 141 -14.02 -22.27 -0.81
C ARG A 141 -14.94 -21.74 -1.93
N GLU A 142 -15.13 -20.41 -2.01
CA GLU A 142 -15.95 -19.77 -3.04
C GLU A 142 -15.13 -19.35 -4.27
N MET A 143 -13.86 -19.76 -4.34
CA MET A 143 -13.04 -19.51 -5.52
C MET A 143 -13.56 -20.33 -6.68
N GLU A 144 -13.75 -19.68 -7.82
CA GLU A 144 -14.10 -20.28 -9.10
C GLU A 144 -12.85 -20.38 -9.97
N TYR A 145 -12.82 -21.36 -10.87
CA TYR A 145 -11.76 -21.54 -11.87
C TYR A 145 -12.37 -21.86 -13.23
N THR A 146 -11.84 -21.27 -14.27
CA THR A 146 -12.27 -21.62 -15.65
C THR A 146 -11.13 -21.46 -16.65
N GLU A 147 -11.21 -22.27 -17.71
CA GLU A 147 -10.45 -22.18 -18.95
C GLU A 147 -11.40 -21.90 -20.13
N SER A 148 -12.75 -21.82 -19.89
CA SER A 148 -13.74 -21.56 -20.94
C SER A 148 -13.67 -20.10 -21.41
N PRO A 149 -13.47 -19.87 -22.73
CA PRO A 149 -13.50 -18.52 -23.28
C PRO A 149 -14.84 -17.81 -23.05
N GLU A 150 -15.96 -18.53 -23.10
CA GLU A 150 -17.31 -17.98 -22.92
C GLU A 150 -17.51 -17.48 -21.47
N GLU A 151 -17.03 -18.24 -20.47
CA GLU A 151 -17.09 -17.79 -19.09
C GLU A 151 -16.15 -16.61 -18.86
N LEU A 152 -14.92 -16.68 -19.37
CA LEU A 152 -13.94 -15.61 -19.27
C LEU A 152 -14.45 -14.30 -19.89
N GLU A 153 -15.18 -14.37 -21.01
CA GLU A 153 -15.81 -13.19 -21.63
C GLU A 153 -16.84 -12.56 -20.70
N THR A 154 -17.60 -13.36 -19.95
CA THR A 154 -18.55 -12.83 -18.95
C THR A 154 -17.88 -12.21 -17.74
N TRP A 155 -16.67 -12.72 -17.37
CA TRP A 155 -15.96 -12.24 -16.19
C TRP A 155 -15.14 -10.99 -16.45
N MET A 156 -14.48 -10.92 -17.62
CA MET A 156 -13.53 -9.88 -17.96
C MET A 156 -13.48 -9.60 -19.47
N PRO A 157 -14.54 -9.07 -20.08
CA PRO A 157 -14.65 -8.91 -21.53
C PRO A 157 -13.49 -8.10 -22.13
N LEU A 158 -13.03 -7.02 -21.46
CA LEU A 158 -11.89 -6.23 -21.96
C LEU A 158 -10.59 -7.04 -22.05
N VAL A 159 -10.44 -8.06 -21.18
CA VAL A 159 -9.21 -8.86 -21.10
C VAL A 159 -9.21 -9.99 -22.13
N VAL A 160 -10.39 -10.51 -22.47
CA VAL A 160 -10.51 -11.74 -23.28
C VAL A 160 -10.84 -11.45 -24.74
N ASN A 161 -11.65 -10.41 -25.02
CA ASN A 161 -12.04 -10.09 -26.37
C ASN A 161 -10.85 -9.76 -27.27
N HIS A 162 -10.89 -10.27 -28.49
CA HIS A 162 -9.85 -10.13 -29.52
C HIS A 162 -8.48 -10.73 -29.17
N ARG A 163 -8.43 -11.66 -28.19
CA ARG A 163 -7.26 -12.52 -28.01
C ARG A 163 -7.15 -13.57 -29.10
N ASP A 164 -5.93 -14.06 -29.27
CA ASP A 164 -5.70 -15.24 -30.11
C ASP A 164 -6.48 -16.43 -29.53
N PRO A 165 -7.46 -17.00 -30.26
CA PRO A 165 -8.26 -18.12 -29.77
C PRO A 165 -7.45 -19.41 -29.55
N MET A 166 -6.23 -19.50 -30.08
CA MET A 166 -5.30 -20.63 -29.84
C MET A 166 -4.48 -20.44 -28.57
N GLN A 167 -4.54 -19.29 -27.95
CA GLN A 167 -3.80 -19.04 -26.70
C GLN A 167 -4.48 -19.75 -25.52
N SER A 168 -3.78 -20.69 -24.89
CA SER A 168 -4.23 -21.27 -23.62
C SER A 168 -4.34 -20.17 -22.55
N VAL A 169 -5.51 -20.03 -21.96
CA VAL A 169 -5.81 -19.03 -20.91
C VAL A 169 -6.57 -19.67 -19.77
N ALA A 170 -6.41 -19.14 -18.57
CA ALA A 170 -7.20 -19.52 -17.41
C ALA A 170 -7.36 -18.37 -16.43
N ALA A 171 -8.44 -18.39 -15.67
CA ALA A 171 -8.64 -17.47 -14.56
C ALA A 171 -9.20 -18.16 -13.31
N THR A 172 -8.91 -17.53 -12.17
CA THR A 172 -9.67 -17.75 -10.93
C THR A 172 -10.45 -16.50 -10.58
N ARG A 173 -11.58 -16.65 -9.91
CA ARG A 173 -12.42 -15.54 -9.45
C ARG A 173 -12.95 -15.78 -8.04
N ILE A 174 -12.96 -14.72 -7.24
CA ILE A 174 -13.77 -14.61 -6.02
C ILE A 174 -14.66 -13.39 -6.15
N LYS A 175 -15.99 -13.58 -6.08
CA LYS A 175 -16.99 -12.55 -6.31
C LYS A 175 -17.09 -11.50 -5.22
N HIS A 176 -16.71 -11.84 -3.99
CA HIS A 176 -16.79 -10.97 -2.82
C HIS A 176 -15.49 -10.23 -2.50
N GLY A 177 -14.58 -10.12 -3.47
CA GLY A 177 -13.45 -9.21 -3.37
C GLY A 177 -13.89 -7.74 -3.19
N SER A 178 -12.98 -6.87 -2.89
CA SER A 178 -13.29 -5.46 -2.61
C SER A 178 -12.30 -4.48 -3.22
N ASP A 179 -12.81 -3.30 -3.56
CA ASP A 179 -12.03 -2.09 -3.79
C ASP A 179 -12.19 -1.17 -2.58
N VAL A 180 -11.09 -0.67 -2.02
CA VAL A 180 -11.07 0.20 -0.85
C VAL A 180 -10.52 1.57 -1.23
N ASP A 181 -11.29 2.62 -1.04
CA ASP A 181 -10.80 3.99 -1.03
C ASP A 181 -10.25 4.31 0.37
N PHE A 182 -8.96 4.00 0.57
CA PHE A 182 -8.27 4.28 1.84
C PHE A 182 -8.24 5.76 2.18
N GLY A 183 -8.28 6.64 1.17
CA GLY A 183 -8.37 8.08 1.36
C GLY A 183 -9.69 8.47 2.04
N SER A 184 -10.82 8.02 1.50
CA SER A 184 -12.15 8.27 2.07
C SER A 184 -12.33 7.63 3.45
N LEU A 185 -11.86 6.39 3.63
CA LEU A 185 -11.85 5.71 4.93
C LEU A 185 -11.08 6.53 5.98
N THR A 186 -9.87 6.97 5.64
CA THR A 186 -9.00 7.71 6.56
C THR A 186 -9.61 9.07 6.92
N ARG A 187 -10.10 9.82 5.93
CA ARG A 187 -10.78 11.10 6.17
C ARG A 187 -12.00 10.93 7.07
N SER A 188 -12.75 9.84 6.89
CA SER A 188 -13.92 9.55 7.75
C SER A 188 -13.53 9.24 9.20
N MET A 189 -12.46 8.43 9.40
CA MET A 189 -11.91 8.17 10.74
C MET A 189 -11.42 9.44 11.41
N VAL A 190 -10.64 10.26 10.71
CA VAL A 190 -10.12 11.51 11.27
C VAL A 190 -11.23 12.49 11.57
N LYS A 191 -12.24 12.62 10.70
CA LYS A 191 -13.43 13.46 10.96
C LYS A 191 -14.18 13.04 12.23
N TYR A 192 -14.32 11.73 12.46
CA TYR A 192 -14.89 11.24 13.70
C TYR A 192 -14.03 11.60 14.90
N LEU A 193 -12.71 11.40 14.82
CA LEU A 193 -11.78 11.75 15.89
C LEU A 193 -11.83 13.24 16.22
N GLU A 194 -11.90 14.13 15.23
CA GLU A 194 -12.03 15.59 15.43
C GLU A 194 -13.33 15.99 16.14
N SER A 195 -14.39 15.17 16.05
CA SER A 195 -15.64 15.40 16.78
C SER A 195 -15.57 14.99 18.26
N GLN A 196 -14.50 14.31 18.66
CA GLN A 196 -14.35 13.82 20.03
C GLN A 196 -13.65 14.85 20.92
N PRO A 197 -14.03 14.95 22.21
CA PRO A 197 -13.22 15.71 23.16
C PRO A 197 -11.81 15.08 23.28
N ASN A 198 -10.84 15.87 23.65
CA ASN A 198 -9.44 15.41 23.83
C ASN A 198 -8.79 14.86 22.57
N PHE A 199 -9.19 15.37 21.38
CA PHE A 199 -8.50 15.13 20.13
C PHE A 199 -8.17 16.45 19.45
N GLU A 200 -6.93 16.60 18.99
CA GLU A 200 -6.48 17.78 18.26
C GLU A 200 -5.77 17.36 16.97
N LEU A 201 -6.19 17.95 15.83
CA LEU A 201 -5.53 17.79 14.54
C LEU A 201 -4.74 19.03 14.19
N MET A 202 -3.42 18.88 14.02
CA MET A 202 -2.51 19.95 13.63
C MET A 202 -2.05 19.72 12.19
N LEU A 203 -2.62 20.43 11.24
CA LEU A 203 -2.27 20.40 9.81
C LEU A 203 -1.15 21.40 9.49
N SER A 204 -0.44 21.16 8.37
CA SER A 204 0.71 21.96 7.93
C SER A 204 1.84 22.01 8.98
N CYS A 205 1.97 20.97 9.81
CA CYS A 205 2.83 20.91 10.99
C CYS A 205 3.87 19.78 10.90
N PRO A 206 4.90 19.89 10.04
CA PRO A 206 5.99 18.91 10.01
C PRO A 206 6.69 18.83 11.35
N VAL A 207 7.05 17.59 11.73
CA VAL A 207 7.89 17.33 12.90
C VAL A 207 9.36 17.63 12.57
N HIS A 208 9.94 18.57 13.29
CA HIS A 208 11.35 18.94 13.15
C HIS A 208 12.28 18.27 14.15
N TYR A 209 11.74 17.94 15.32
CA TYR A 209 12.49 17.40 16.44
C TYR A 209 11.65 16.41 17.21
N ILE A 210 12.25 15.28 17.55
CA ILE A 210 11.68 14.25 18.43
C ILE A 210 12.83 13.69 19.29
N ASP A 211 12.59 13.57 20.60
CA ASP A 211 13.58 13.12 21.57
C ASP A 211 12.89 12.62 22.83
N GLN A 212 13.37 11.53 23.40
CA GLN A 212 12.88 11.03 24.67
C GLN A 212 13.62 11.75 25.82
N ARG A 213 12.88 12.10 26.84
CA ARG A 213 13.40 12.79 28.02
C ARG A 213 13.73 11.80 29.13
N ASP A 214 14.52 12.24 30.10
CA ASP A 214 14.91 11.43 31.26
C ASP A 214 13.72 10.92 32.09
N ASN A 215 12.56 11.59 32.00
CA ASN A 215 11.32 11.18 32.66
C ASN A 215 10.48 10.18 31.83
N GLY A 216 11.04 9.64 30.74
CA GLY A 216 10.37 8.70 29.85
C GLY A 216 9.40 9.34 28.84
N ARG A 217 9.05 10.63 28.99
CA ARG A 217 8.15 11.31 28.06
C ARG A 217 8.87 11.75 26.79
N TRP A 218 8.12 11.84 25.70
CA TRP A 218 8.60 12.30 24.42
C TRP A 218 8.40 13.79 24.24
N LYS A 219 9.41 14.47 23.74
CA LYS A 219 9.33 15.85 23.29
C LYS A 219 9.30 15.92 21.78
N VAL A 220 8.22 16.45 21.24
CA VAL A 220 8.02 16.65 19.81
C VAL A 220 7.91 18.15 19.52
N ARG A 221 8.62 18.64 18.51
CA ARG A 221 8.50 20.04 18.05
C ARG A 221 7.97 20.08 16.63
N VAL A 222 6.93 20.84 16.45
CA VAL A 222 6.33 21.09 15.14
C VAL A 222 6.35 22.58 14.83
N LYS A 223 6.41 22.92 13.55
CA LYS A 223 6.28 24.29 13.08
C LYS A 223 5.20 24.35 12.04
N ASN A 224 4.17 25.13 12.29
CA ASN A 224 3.12 25.39 11.31
C ASN A 224 3.72 26.15 10.13
N GLN A 225 3.66 25.57 8.94
CA GLN A 225 4.26 26.13 7.74
C GLN A 225 3.52 27.35 7.19
N LYS A 226 2.21 27.50 7.53
CA LYS A 226 1.37 28.62 7.11
C LYS A 226 1.52 29.85 8.01
N THR A 227 1.59 29.62 9.34
CA THR A 227 1.66 30.71 10.33
C THR A 227 3.08 30.98 10.84
N GLY A 228 4.00 30.02 10.67
CA GLY A 228 5.33 30.06 11.26
C GLY A 228 5.38 29.75 12.76
N GLU A 229 4.25 29.45 13.39
CA GLU A 229 4.15 29.15 14.81
C GLU A 229 4.91 27.87 15.17
N LEU A 230 5.65 27.92 16.27
CA LEU A 230 6.37 26.79 16.84
C LEU A 230 5.60 26.25 18.03
N THR A 231 5.19 24.97 17.97
CA THR A 231 4.53 24.27 19.08
C THR A 231 5.46 23.20 19.63
N LYS A 232 5.50 23.10 20.98
CA LYS A 232 6.19 22.04 21.72
C LYS A 232 5.13 21.12 22.29
N LEU A 233 5.19 19.84 21.90
CA LEU A 233 4.35 18.77 22.45
C LEU A 233 5.20 17.94 23.41
N GLU A 234 4.61 17.47 24.49
CA GLU A 234 5.21 16.48 25.39
C GLU A 234 4.18 15.36 25.60
N ALA A 235 4.56 14.13 25.24
CA ALA A 235 3.64 12.99 25.19
C ALA A 235 4.19 11.77 25.96
N GLY A 236 3.27 10.94 26.46
CA GLY A 236 3.61 9.64 27.03
C GLY A 236 3.99 8.62 25.97
N PHE A 237 3.35 8.72 24.78
CA PHE A 237 3.57 7.81 23.66
C PHE A 237 3.59 8.58 22.33
N VAL A 238 4.46 8.16 21.40
CA VAL A 238 4.52 8.73 20.04
C VAL A 238 4.49 7.62 19.01
N PHE A 239 3.56 7.73 18.06
CA PHE A 239 3.46 6.83 16.92
C PHE A 239 3.91 7.52 15.63
N LEU A 240 4.87 6.94 14.93
CA LEU A 240 5.40 7.46 13.66
C LEU A 240 4.70 6.80 12.47
N GLY A 241 3.46 7.17 12.21
CA GLY A 241 2.64 6.70 11.08
C GLY A 241 2.83 7.52 9.80
N ALA A 242 4.03 8.03 9.55
CA ALA A 242 4.33 9.02 8.50
C ALA A 242 4.68 8.41 7.13
N GLY A 243 4.30 7.14 6.86
CA GLY A 243 4.61 6.46 5.60
C GLY A 243 6.11 6.46 5.30
N GLY A 244 6.51 6.86 4.10
CA GLY A 244 7.93 6.99 3.75
C GLY A 244 8.70 7.99 4.61
N GLY A 245 8.03 8.95 5.23
CA GLY A 245 8.62 9.91 6.18
C GLY A 245 8.90 9.32 7.57
N ALA A 246 8.44 8.10 7.87
CA ALA A 246 8.67 7.47 9.17
C ALA A 246 10.15 7.14 9.41
N LEU A 247 10.88 6.67 8.39
CA LEU A 247 12.31 6.32 8.54
C LEU A 247 13.18 7.51 8.98
N PRO A 248 13.14 8.70 8.37
CA PRO A 248 13.89 9.85 8.86
C PRO A 248 13.51 10.28 10.28
N LEU A 249 12.24 10.15 10.67
CA LEU A 249 11.77 10.46 12.02
C LEU A 249 12.24 9.42 13.04
N LEU A 250 12.19 8.15 12.69
CA LEU A 250 12.74 7.05 13.48
C LEU A 250 14.23 7.25 13.74
N GLN A 251 15.01 7.65 12.73
CA GLN A 251 16.43 7.98 12.89
C GLN A 251 16.67 9.20 13.80
N LYS A 252 15.74 10.16 13.81
CA LYS A 252 15.80 11.35 14.69
C LYS A 252 15.39 11.05 16.12
N SER A 253 14.59 10.03 16.38
CA SER A 253 14.13 9.68 17.72
C SER A 253 15.26 9.25 18.65
N GLY A 254 16.37 8.76 18.07
CA GLY A 254 17.56 8.35 18.83
C GLY A 254 17.43 7.00 19.53
N ILE A 255 16.31 6.29 19.41
CA ILE A 255 16.13 4.97 20.03
C ILE A 255 17.14 3.96 19.46
N GLU A 256 17.56 3.04 20.30
CA GLU A 256 18.57 2.04 19.92
C GLU A 256 18.05 1.09 18.83
N GLU A 257 16.78 0.75 18.90
CA GLU A 257 16.06 -0.11 17.93
C GLU A 257 16.02 0.48 16.51
N ALA A 258 16.25 1.79 16.36
CA ALA A 258 16.33 2.46 15.06
C ALA A 258 17.65 2.20 14.31
N ARG A 259 18.67 1.64 14.97
CA ARG A 259 19.98 1.44 14.37
C ARG A 259 19.96 0.40 13.25
N GLY A 260 20.71 0.67 12.20
CA GLY A 260 20.84 -0.25 11.06
C GLY A 260 19.69 -0.24 10.07
N TYR A 261 18.61 0.51 10.35
CA TYR A 261 17.52 0.67 9.39
C TYR A 261 17.89 1.66 8.28
N GLY A 262 17.65 1.25 7.04
CA GLY A 262 17.79 2.07 5.85
C GLY A 262 16.52 2.01 5.00
N GLY A 263 16.49 2.79 3.92
CA GLY A 263 15.37 2.82 2.99
C GLY A 263 15.82 2.61 1.54
N PHE A 264 15.03 1.84 0.81
CA PHE A 264 15.12 1.68 -0.63
C PHE A 264 13.82 2.25 -1.25
N PRO A 265 13.84 3.50 -1.72
CA PRO A 265 12.63 4.15 -2.20
C PRO A 265 12.27 3.70 -3.60
N VAL A 266 10.97 3.43 -3.80
CA VAL A 266 10.37 3.02 -5.07
C VAL A 266 9.19 3.93 -5.36
N SER A 267 9.14 4.48 -6.58
CA SER A 267 7.98 5.18 -7.11
C SER A 267 7.03 4.21 -7.79
N GLY A 268 5.78 4.61 -7.93
CA GLY A 268 4.79 3.92 -8.74
C GLY A 268 4.16 4.86 -9.75
N GLN A 269 3.73 4.30 -10.86
CA GLN A 269 2.93 5.00 -11.88
C GLN A 269 1.82 4.09 -12.35
N TRP A 270 0.69 4.69 -12.76
CA TRP A 270 -0.47 4.02 -13.30
C TRP A 270 -0.82 4.58 -14.67
N LEU A 271 -1.29 3.73 -15.57
CA LEU A 271 -2.16 4.16 -16.64
C LEU A 271 -3.58 4.23 -16.09
N VAL A 272 -4.25 5.35 -16.29
CA VAL A 272 -5.61 5.61 -15.78
C VAL A 272 -6.53 5.90 -16.95
N CYS A 273 -7.69 5.23 -16.98
CA CYS A 273 -8.78 5.51 -17.90
C CYS A 273 -10.05 5.84 -17.12
N GLY A 274 -10.64 6.99 -17.41
CA GLY A 274 -11.95 7.43 -16.86
C GLY A 274 -13.04 7.55 -17.92
N LYS A 275 -12.85 6.95 -19.11
CA LYS A 275 -13.88 6.98 -20.17
C LYS A 275 -15.04 6.03 -19.85
N PRO A 276 -16.27 6.53 -19.68
CA PRO A 276 -17.41 5.70 -19.28
C PRO A 276 -17.60 4.46 -20.15
N GLU A 277 -17.47 4.61 -21.46
CA GLU A 277 -17.66 3.54 -22.45
C GLU A 277 -16.65 2.39 -22.34
N ILE A 278 -15.53 2.61 -21.63
CA ILE A 278 -14.51 1.59 -21.32
C ILE A 278 -14.70 1.10 -19.88
N VAL A 279 -14.86 2.02 -18.93
CA VAL A 279 -14.99 1.71 -17.50
C VAL A 279 -16.19 0.80 -17.23
N GLU A 280 -17.34 1.05 -17.89
CA GLU A 280 -18.56 0.26 -17.75
C GLU A 280 -18.45 -1.20 -18.23
N LYS A 281 -17.36 -1.54 -18.93
CA LYS A 281 -17.11 -2.92 -19.40
C LYS A 281 -16.19 -3.71 -18.49
N HIS A 282 -15.70 -3.13 -17.39
CA HIS A 282 -14.79 -3.81 -16.49
C HIS A 282 -15.14 -3.50 -15.03
N HIS A 283 -15.45 -4.54 -14.24
CA HIS A 283 -15.96 -4.40 -12.87
C HIS A 283 -15.18 -5.28 -11.87
N SER A 284 -13.92 -5.52 -12.13
CA SER A 284 -13.10 -6.44 -11.34
C SER A 284 -11.67 -5.92 -11.17
N LYS A 285 -10.91 -6.59 -10.31
CA LYS A 285 -9.46 -6.48 -10.23
C LYS A 285 -8.86 -7.73 -10.86
N VAL A 286 -8.13 -7.57 -11.96
CA VAL A 286 -7.53 -8.68 -12.70
C VAL A 286 -6.02 -8.63 -12.60
N TYR A 287 -5.46 -9.57 -11.86
CA TYR A 287 -4.03 -9.70 -11.59
C TYR A 287 -3.41 -10.76 -12.50
N GLY A 288 -2.29 -10.40 -13.12
CA GLY A 288 -1.48 -11.33 -13.88
C GLY A 288 -0.38 -11.99 -13.06
N LYS A 289 0.47 -12.71 -13.73
CA LYS A 289 1.71 -13.23 -13.17
C LYS A 289 2.87 -12.30 -13.51
N ALA A 290 3.75 -12.03 -12.54
CA ALA A 290 4.94 -11.24 -12.80
C ALA A 290 5.80 -11.93 -13.86
N PRO A 291 6.41 -11.19 -14.81
CA PRO A 291 7.41 -11.74 -15.72
C PRO A 291 8.56 -12.37 -14.94
N ILE A 292 9.20 -13.40 -15.52
CA ILE A 292 10.35 -14.07 -14.90
C ILE A 292 11.45 -13.04 -14.63
N GLY A 293 11.89 -12.94 -13.37
CA GLY A 293 12.91 -11.98 -12.94
C GLY A 293 12.40 -10.58 -12.56
N ALA A 294 11.11 -10.30 -12.75
CA ALA A 294 10.53 -9.04 -12.26
C ALA A 294 10.31 -9.09 -10.73
N PRO A 295 10.47 -7.96 -10.04
CA PRO A 295 10.25 -7.91 -8.60
C PRO A 295 8.77 -8.10 -8.26
N PRO A 296 8.44 -8.67 -7.08
CA PRO A 296 7.06 -8.95 -6.68
C PRO A 296 6.11 -7.74 -6.73
N MET A 297 6.64 -6.53 -6.61
CA MET A 297 5.88 -5.29 -6.67
C MET A 297 5.51 -4.83 -8.09
N SER A 298 5.95 -5.55 -9.12
CA SER A 298 5.73 -5.21 -10.54
C SER A 298 4.73 -6.14 -11.20
N VAL A 299 3.87 -6.80 -10.42
CA VAL A 299 2.78 -7.61 -10.99
C VAL A 299 1.81 -6.69 -11.70
N PRO A 300 1.67 -6.81 -13.03
CA PRO A 300 0.71 -6.01 -13.75
C PRO A 300 -0.71 -6.46 -13.41
N HIS A 301 -1.60 -5.50 -13.22
CA HIS A 301 -3.02 -5.74 -13.01
C HIS A 301 -3.87 -4.64 -13.63
N LEU A 302 -5.08 -5.00 -14.07
CA LEU A 302 -6.10 -4.10 -14.57
C LEU A 302 -7.24 -4.05 -13.55
N ASP A 303 -7.39 -2.91 -12.91
CA ASP A 303 -8.28 -2.75 -11.78
C ASP A 303 -9.39 -1.74 -12.03
N THR A 304 -10.61 -2.12 -11.68
CA THR A 304 -11.65 -1.15 -11.36
C THR A 304 -11.33 -0.52 -10.01
N ARG A 305 -11.34 0.80 -9.98
CA ARG A 305 -11.24 1.62 -8.76
C ARG A 305 -12.49 2.49 -8.61
N ILE A 306 -12.94 2.65 -7.38
CA ILE A 306 -14.00 3.60 -7.02
C ILE A 306 -13.42 4.58 -6.02
N ILE A 307 -13.08 5.79 -6.48
CA ILE A 307 -12.38 6.80 -5.70
C ILE A 307 -13.29 8.01 -5.54
N ASN A 308 -13.61 8.38 -4.30
CA ASN A 308 -14.61 9.41 -3.97
C ASN A 308 -15.97 9.17 -4.66
N GLY A 309 -16.36 7.90 -4.87
CA GLY A 309 -17.59 7.50 -5.54
C GLY A 309 -17.49 7.42 -7.07
N GLU A 310 -16.40 7.85 -7.68
CA GLU A 310 -16.22 7.88 -9.14
C GLU A 310 -15.43 6.64 -9.62
N PRO A 311 -15.95 5.88 -10.59
CA PRO A 311 -15.26 4.72 -11.13
C PRO A 311 -14.18 5.10 -12.15
N ALA A 312 -13.08 4.37 -12.13
CA ALA A 312 -12.00 4.47 -13.11
C ALA A 312 -11.30 3.12 -13.29
N LEU A 313 -10.57 2.95 -14.37
CA LEU A 313 -9.66 1.82 -14.56
C LEU A 313 -8.21 2.26 -14.33
N LEU A 314 -7.47 1.45 -13.59
CA LEU A 314 -6.04 1.58 -13.40
C LEU A 314 -5.33 0.37 -13.96
N PHE A 315 -4.22 0.59 -14.67
CA PHE A 315 -3.32 -0.48 -15.09
C PHE A 315 -1.89 -0.19 -14.61
N GLY A 316 -1.22 -1.19 -14.09
CA GLY A 316 0.15 -1.16 -13.56
C GLY A 316 0.29 -2.08 -12.35
N PRO A 317 1.12 -1.72 -11.35
CA PRO A 317 1.96 -0.52 -11.29
C PRO A 317 3.20 -0.61 -12.19
N PHE A 318 3.63 0.52 -12.70
CA PHE A 318 4.97 0.69 -13.26
C PHE A 318 5.87 1.22 -12.16
N ALA A 319 6.66 0.32 -11.56
CA ALA A 319 7.54 0.66 -10.46
C ALA A 319 8.83 1.29 -10.99
N GLY A 320 9.27 2.41 -10.41
CA GLY A 320 10.48 3.08 -10.83
C GLY A 320 11.39 3.42 -9.65
N PHE A 321 12.68 3.61 -9.92
CA PHE A 321 13.62 4.10 -8.93
C PHE A 321 13.35 5.59 -8.63
N THR A 322 13.45 5.97 -7.37
CA THR A 322 13.36 7.36 -6.92
C THR A 322 14.32 7.60 -5.76
N THR A 323 14.65 8.85 -5.49
CA THR A 323 15.37 9.24 -4.27
C THR A 323 14.46 9.90 -3.24
N ARG A 324 13.19 10.13 -3.59
CA ARG A 324 12.19 10.71 -2.70
C ARG A 324 11.51 9.63 -1.87
N PHE A 325 11.25 9.91 -0.62
CA PHE A 325 10.53 9.01 0.29
C PHE A 325 9.02 9.22 0.28
N LEU A 326 8.59 10.40 -0.11
CA LEU A 326 7.20 10.79 -0.23
C LEU A 326 6.98 11.46 -1.59
N LYS A 327 5.77 11.41 -2.13
CA LYS A 327 5.41 12.05 -3.41
C LYS A 327 5.72 13.55 -3.37
N GLN A 328 5.46 14.19 -2.25
CA GLN A 328 5.84 15.57 -1.95
C GLN A 328 7.13 15.69 -1.11
N GLY A 329 8.00 14.68 -1.20
CA GLY A 329 9.30 14.64 -0.53
C GLY A 329 10.40 15.35 -1.31
N SER A 330 11.60 15.36 -0.74
CA SER A 330 12.80 15.91 -1.33
C SER A 330 13.58 14.87 -2.12
N VAL A 331 14.23 15.27 -3.20
CA VAL A 331 15.21 14.43 -3.93
C VAL A 331 16.43 14.07 -3.06
N PHE A 332 16.61 14.75 -1.93
CA PHE A 332 17.68 14.47 -0.96
C PHE A 332 17.28 13.51 0.16
N ASP A 333 16.03 13.02 0.18
CA ASP A 333 15.54 12.16 1.27
C ASP A 333 16.40 10.89 1.44
N LEU A 334 16.70 10.18 0.35
CA LEU A 334 17.55 9.00 0.38
C LEU A 334 18.96 9.32 0.95
N PHE A 335 19.60 10.36 0.43
CA PHE A 335 20.95 10.75 0.86
C PHE A 335 20.96 11.19 2.33
N GLY A 336 19.95 11.95 2.76
CA GLY A 336 19.79 12.38 4.15
C GLY A 336 19.54 11.23 5.13
N SER A 337 19.04 10.09 4.65
CA SER A 337 18.78 8.90 5.46
C SER A 337 20.02 8.01 5.68
N VAL A 338 21.10 8.24 4.92
CA VAL A 338 22.34 7.48 5.08
C VAL A 338 23.03 7.91 6.37
N LYS A 339 23.33 6.94 7.24
CA LYS A 339 24.00 7.12 8.53
C LYS A 339 25.16 6.11 8.65
N PRO A 340 26.16 6.38 9.48
CA PRO A 340 27.25 5.39 9.73
C PRO A 340 26.72 4.01 10.13
N THR A 341 25.60 3.95 10.85
CA THR A 341 24.99 2.72 11.36
C THR A 341 24.28 1.89 10.29
N ASN A 342 23.81 2.51 9.18
CA ASN A 342 23.09 1.81 8.12
C ASN A 342 23.85 1.76 6.78
N LEU A 343 25.02 2.37 6.67
CA LEU A 343 25.79 2.44 5.43
C LEU A 343 26.13 1.03 4.91
N LYS A 344 26.66 0.15 5.79
CA LYS A 344 27.02 -1.22 5.41
C LYS A 344 25.81 -2.05 4.97
N PRO A 345 24.68 -2.09 5.71
CA PRO A 345 23.42 -2.69 5.25
C PRO A 345 22.95 -2.16 3.90
N MET A 346 22.93 -0.85 3.69
CA MET A 346 22.48 -0.24 2.43
C MET A 346 23.39 -0.62 1.25
N LEU A 347 24.71 -0.63 1.42
CA LEU A 347 25.65 -1.08 0.39
C LEU A 347 25.49 -2.58 0.07
N SER A 348 25.26 -3.41 1.09
CA SER A 348 25.01 -4.84 0.94
C SER A 348 23.75 -5.08 0.10
N VAL A 349 22.64 -4.43 0.43
CA VAL A 349 21.40 -4.52 -0.32
C VAL A 349 21.55 -4.00 -1.75
N SER A 350 22.22 -2.87 -1.95
CA SER A 350 22.47 -2.31 -3.28
C SER A 350 23.24 -3.29 -4.17
N LYS A 351 24.23 -4.00 -3.60
CA LYS A 351 25.02 -4.98 -4.34
C LYS A 351 24.22 -6.25 -4.65
N SER A 352 23.47 -6.78 -3.69
CA SER A 352 22.70 -8.02 -3.86
C SER A 352 21.42 -7.83 -4.68
N ASN A 353 20.93 -6.60 -4.86
CA ASN A 353 19.74 -6.27 -5.63
C ASN A 353 20.05 -5.37 -6.85
N MET A 354 21.21 -5.56 -7.47
CA MET A 354 21.64 -4.75 -8.62
C MET A 354 20.66 -4.90 -9.81
N ASP A 355 20.17 -6.12 -10.05
CA ASP A 355 19.24 -6.40 -11.14
C ASP A 355 17.88 -5.72 -10.89
N LEU A 356 17.39 -5.73 -9.65
CA LEU A 356 16.21 -4.97 -9.26
C LEU A 356 16.42 -3.46 -9.50
N THR A 357 17.58 -2.94 -9.11
CA THR A 357 17.90 -1.52 -9.32
C THR A 357 17.93 -1.15 -10.80
N ARG A 358 18.56 -1.98 -11.64
CA ARG A 358 18.59 -1.79 -13.11
C ARG A 358 17.19 -1.84 -13.72
N TYR A 359 16.39 -2.83 -13.29
CA TYR A 359 14.99 -2.94 -13.71
C TYR A 359 14.21 -1.65 -13.39
N LEU A 360 14.26 -1.19 -12.13
CA LEU A 360 13.54 0.03 -11.70
C LEU A 360 14.03 1.30 -12.43
N ILE A 361 15.31 1.38 -12.76
CA ILE A 361 15.84 2.48 -13.58
C ILE A 361 15.28 2.38 -15.00
N GLY A 362 15.24 1.20 -15.61
CA GLY A 362 14.67 0.96 -16.93
C GLY A 362 13.20 1.39 -17.02
N GLU A 363 12.40 1.06 -15.99
CA GLU A 363 10.98 1.43 -15.90
C GLU A 363 10.74 2.96 -15.90
N VAL A 364 11.67 3.74 -15.33
CA VAL A 364 11.57 5.21 -15.35
C VAL A 364 11.65 5.78 -16.77
N PHE A 365 12.41 5.12 -17.65
CA PHE A 365 12.64 5.58 -19.03
C PHE A 365 11.63 5.04 -20.05
N GLN A 366 10.67 4.20 -19.63
CA GLN A 366 9.61 3.74 -20.54
C GLN A 366 8.77 4.90 -21.05
N SER A 367 8.48 4.86 -22.34
CA SER A 367 7.54 5.81 -22.97
C SER A 367 6.10 5.50 -22.60
N HIS A 368 5.18 6.41 -22.89
CA HIS A 368 3.76 6.16 -22.74
C HIS A 368 3.29 4.99 -23.61
N GLY A 369 3.76 4.93 -24.86
CA GLY A 369 3.47 3.85 -25.80
C GLY A 369 3.95 2.47 -25.31
N ASP A 370 5.15 2.39 -24.68
CA ASP A 370 5.66 1.13 -24.10
C ASP A 370 4.73 0.61 -22.99
N ARG A 371 4.25 1.51 -22.12
CA ARG A 371 3.30 1.17 -21.06
C ARG A 371 1.95 0.71 -21.60
N VAL A 372 1.43 1.38 -22.64
CA VAL A 372 0.21 0.92 -23.31
C VAL A 372 0.43 -0.41 -24.03
N SER A 373 1.60 -0.66 -24.58
CA SER A 373 1.94 -1.98 -25.13
C SER A 373 1.92 -3.08 -24.06
N SER A 374 2.37 -2.78 -22.85
CA SER A 374 2.23 -3.69 -21.71
C SER A 374 0.78 -3.90 -21.31
N LEU A 375 -0.04 -2.86 -21.35
CA LEU A 375 -1.49 -2.97 -21.11
C LEU A 375 -2.18 -3.86 -22.14
N ARG A 376 -1.76 -3.83 -23.40
CA ARG A 376 -2.35 -4.68 -24.46
C ARG A 376 -2.16 -6.19 -24.23
N ASN A 377 -1.26 -6.58 -23.35
CA ASN A 377 -1.19 -7.98 -22.88
C ASN A 377 -2.41 -8.37 -22.02
N PHE A 378 -3.10 -7.40 -21.43
CA PHE A 378 -4.33 -7.57 -20.64
C PHE A 378 -5.57 -7.13 -21.43
N PHE A 379 -5.51 -5.99 -22.05
CA PHE A 379 -6.59 -5.39 -22.83
C PHE A 379 -6.11 -5.19 -24.28
N PRO A 380 -6.33 -6.18 -25.19
CA PRO A 380 -5.82 -6.13 -26.55
C PRO A 380 -6.20 -4.87 -27.33
N ASP A 381 -7.41 -4.38 -27.15
CA ASP A 381 -7.95 -3.21 -27.87
C ASP A 381 -7.57 -1.85 -27.21
N ALA A 382 -6.69 -1.83 -26.22
CA ALA A 382 -6.31 -0.60 -25.55
C ALA A 382 -5.70 0.41 -26.53
N ARG A 383 -6.29 1.62 -26.58
CA ARG A 383 -5.84 2.73 -27.40
C ARG A 383 -5.06 3.72 -26.55
N GLU A 384 -3.95 4.21 -27.06
CA GLU A 384 -3.04 5.09 -26.32
C GLU A 384 -3.74 6.36 -25.80
N ASP A 385 -4.62 6.95 -26.61
CA ASP A 385 -5.34 8.19 -26.28
C ASP A 385 -6.41 8.05 -25.18
N ASP A 386 -6.73 6.81 -24.79
CA ASP A 386 -7.74 6.54 -23.75
C ASP A 386 -7.12 6.52 -22.34
N TRP A 387 -5.81 6.47 -22.24
CA TRP A 387 -5.08 6.26 -21.00
C TRP A 387 -4.15 7.45 -20.69
N LYS A 388 -4.12 7.83 -19.43
CA LYS A 388 -3.23 8.90 -18.94
C LYS A 388 -2.28 8.34 -17.91
N LEU A 389 -1.01 8.73 -17.99
CA LEU A 389 -0.03 8.37 -16.98
C LEU A 389 -0.25 9.22 -15.72
N GLN A 390 -0.37 8.56 -14.57
CA GLN A 390 -0.52 9.20 -13.26
C GLN A 390 0.54 8.68 -12.29
N MET A 391 1.14 9.60 -11.53
CA MET A 391 2.07 9.25 -10.45
C MET A 391 1.30 8.70 -9.25
N ALA A 392 1.67 7.51 -8.81
CA ALA A 392 1.18 6.88 -7.58
C ALA A 392 1.93 7.41 -6.33
N GLY A 393 1.64 6.83 -5.19
CA GLY A 393 2.38 7.07 -3.96
C GLY A 393 3.82 6.55 -4.02
N GLN A 394 4.66 7.09 -3.15
CA GLN A 394 6.01 6.57 -2.94
C GLN A 394 5.99 5.47 -1.89
N ARG A 395 6.85 4.48 -2.07
CA ARG A 395 7.09 3.42 -1.09
C ARG A 395 8.58 3.41 -0.71
N VAL A 396 8.85 3.38 0.57
CA VAL A 396 10.20 3.13 1.09
C VAL A 396 10.23 1.69 1.58
N GLN A 397 10.88 0.81 0.82
CA GLN A 397 11.16 -0.54 1.28
C GLN A 397 12.23 -0.48 2.36
N ILE A 398 11.97 -1.17 3.45
CA ILE A 398 12.87 -1.14 4.59
C ILE A 398 14.09 -2.04 4.35
N ILE A 399 15.26 -1.49 4.58
CA ILE A 399 16.50 -2.24 4.70
C ILE A 399 16.75 -2.47 6.19
N LYS A 400 16.86 -3.73 6.57
CA LYS A 400 17.16 -4.15 7.95
C LYS A 400 18.54 -4.77 8.03
N GLN A 401 19.30 -4.40 9.06
CA GLN A 401 20.60 -5.00 9.31
C GLN A 401 20.43 -6.48 9.71
N THR A 402 21.23 -7.34 9.12
CA THR A 402 21.33 -8.76 9.47
C THR A 402 22.36 -9.02 10.57
N SER A 403 22.33 -10.18 11.21
CA SER A 403 23.23 -10.54 12.31
C SER A 403 24.72 -10.54 11.94
N ASP A 404 25.05 -10.76 10.67
CA ASP A 404 26.41 -10.67 10.10
C ASP A 404 26.83 -9.23 9.75
N GLY A 405 25.96 -8.25 10.04
CA GLY A 405 26.15 -6.83 9.75
C GLY A 405 25.93 -6.47 8.28
N GLY A 406 25.42 -7.38 7.45
CA GLY A 406 24.89 -7.12 6.11
C GLY A 406 23.56 -6.42 6.15
N GLY A 407 22.82 -6.48 5.03
CA GLY A 407 21.47 -5.92 4.93
C GLY A 407 20.53 -6.83 4.19
N LYS A 408 19.26 -6.82 4.58
CA LYS A 408 18.15 -7.51 3.92
C LYS A 408 17.08 -6.50 3.57
N LEU A 409 16.50 -6.65 2.37
CA LEU A 409 15.34 -5.87 1.93
C LEU A 409 14.06 -6.54 2.44
N GLU A 410 13.25 -5.81 3.23
CA GLU A 410 12.00 -6.30 3.75
C GLU A 410 10.83 -5.80 2.89
N PHE A 411 9.96 -6.74 2.44
CA PHE A 411 8.82 -6.44 1.57
C PHE A 411 7.49 -6.30 2.31
N GLY A 412 7.51 -6.29 3.63
CA GLY A 412 6.33 -6.12 4.47
C GLY A 412 6.30 -4.80 5.22
N THR A 413 5.30 -4.65 6.09
CA THR A 413 5.26 -3.59 7.09
C THR A 413 6.16 -3.98 8.26
N GLU A 414 7.09 -3.13 8.61
CA GLU A 414 7.95 -3.28 9.79
C GLU A 414 7.46 -2.36 10.90
N ILE A 415 7.25 -2.92 12.08
CA ILE A 415 6.91 -2.15 13.29
C ILE A 415 8.15 -2.15 14.19
N VAL A 416 8.67 -0.95 14.46
CA VAL A 416 9.80 -0.75 15.36
C VAL A 416 9.28 -0.12 16.64
N ALA A 417 9.44 -0.79 17.77
CA ALA A 417 9.02 -0.32 19.08
C ALA A 417 10.22 -0.10 19.97
N ALA A 418 10.27 1.06 20.63
CA ALA A 418 11.22 1.29 21.72
C ALA A 418 10.82 0.43 22.94
N LYS A 419 11.80 0.02 23.73
CA LYS A 419 11.56 -0.79 24.94
C LYS A 419 10.78 -0.03 26.01
N ASP A 420 10.89 1.30 26.01
CA ASP A 420 10.34 2.16 27.05
C ASP A 420 9.15 3.01 26.54
N GLY A 421 8.46 2.62 25.48
CA GLY A 421 7.22 3.24 24.98
C GLY A 421 7.36 4.10 23.74
#